data_8d1da13570926f4500b00bed74ad5214
#
_entry.id   8d1da13570926f4500b00bed74ad5214
#
_cell.length_a   1.000
_cell.length_b   1.000
_cell.length_c   1.000
_cell.angle_alpha   90.00
_cell.angle_beta   90.00
_cell.angle_gamma   90.00
#
_symmetry.space_group_name_H-M   'P 1'
#
loop_
_entity.id
_entity.type
_entity.pdbx_description
1 polymer ?
#
loop_
_entity_poly.entity_id
_entity_poly.type
_entity_poly.pdbx_seq_one_letter_code
_entity_poly.pdbx_strand_id
1 'polypeptide(L)'
;MNFWEGQLSKEARRVLVIPNITNSANIEKDSFVDVIYNHIKGLEQHGEYFWNIILPEPVKKLNLLNVKQHILPFSGDMIKMRTYPPDFNRLLETLEYDVIYSHLPDWPQVGRYKNSFDTKIIGYCHWWEMKSCNAEDRKNKWRWMPIELLGISQMETCYLNTQDQKNRVLEEAKIWFNDEFVKKLDDILVVWNLGLPKQNVIELASEEKRNIIVFNHRAAAYKGYPTFIKLMEEYRERRQDFSVWVPQLKGTPEHSWIDSTKLPKHEYYGRLQQCKVGIQMRQTNYGWSVSATDCLMNGTPMIYQESLCYQEIEPNGLFFKFKKDLFEMLDKILDDDNYRKDREIKSIARALELSENEGKMLEQLNIKLKA
;
A
#
# COMPACT_ATOMS: atom_id res chain seq x y z
N MET A 1 -22.65 17.74 -24.06
CA MET A 1 -21.27 17.80 -24.62
C MET A 1 -20.41 18.52 -23.61
N ASN A 2 -19.49 17.79 -22.97
CA ASN A 2 -18.61 18.37 -21.94
C ASN A 2 -17.52 19.18 -22.64
N PHE A 3 -17.29 20.40 -22.20
CA PHE A 3 -16.34 21.39 -22.72
C PHE A 3 -14.88 20.88 -22.85
N TRP A 4 -14.58 19.71 -22.28
CA TRP A 4 -13.25 19.13 -22.16
C TRP A 4 -12.89 18.05 -23.19
N GLU A 5 -13.87 17.46 -23.87
CA GLU A 5 -13.63 16.43 -24.92
C GLU A 5 -12.95 16.99 -26.17
N GLY A 6 -12.89 18.31 -26.32
CA GLY A 6 -12.27 19.00 -27.46
C GLY A 6 -10.78 19.33 -27.31
N GLN A 7 -10.16 19.15 -26.13
CA GLN A 7 -8.76 19.54 -25.86
C GLN A 7 -7.78 18.38 -25.77
N LEU A 8 -8.27 17.14 -25.63
CA LEU A 8 -7.39 15.96 -25.64
C LEU A 8 -7.05 15.59 -27.09
N SER A 9 -5.79 15.26 -27.33
CA SER A 9 -5.40 14.76 -28.64
C SER A 9 -6.20 13.50 -28.96
N LYS A 10 -6.52 13.28 -30.24
CA LYS A 10 -7.19 12.04 -30.68
C LYS A 10 -6.34 10.79 -30.42
N GLU A 11 -5.09 10.96 -30.02
CA GLU A 11 -4.10 9.93 -29.75
C GLU A 11 -3.98 9.57 -28.26
N ALA A 12 -4.69 10.28 -27.36
CA ALA A 12 -4.63 9.97 -25.94
C ALA A 12 -5.14 8.56 -25.64
N ARG A 13 -4.33 7.75 -24.95
CA ARG A 13 -4.69 6.39 -24.55
C ARG A 13 -5.76 6.43 -23.45
N ARG A 14 -6.88 5.75 -23.66
CA ARG A 14 -8.01 5.73 -22.74
C ARG A 14 -7.87 4.54 -21.78
N VAL A 15 -7.72 4.84 -20.50
CA VAL A 15 -7.55 3.82 -19.45
C VAL A 15 -8.83 3.75 -18.62
N LEU A 16 -9.42 2.56 -18.53
CA LEU A 16 -10.52 2.29 -17.62
C LEU A 16 -9.96 1.75 -16.30
N VAL A 17 -10.22 2.43 -15.19
CA VAL A 17 -9.78 2.03 -13.86
C VAL A 17 -10.90 1.33 -13.10
N ILE A 18 -10.66 0.07 -12.72
CA ILE A 18 -11.55 -0.71 -11.85
C ILE A 18 -11.02 -0.60 -10.42
N PRO A 19 -11.70 0.11 -9.53
CA PRO A 19 -11.21 0.42 -8.20
C PRO A 19 -11.32 -0.77 -7.24
N ASN A 20 -10.45 -0.77 -6.25
CA ASN A 20 -10.55 -1.61 -5.06
C ASN A 20 -10.72 -0.71 -3.83
N ILE A 21 -11.97 -0.36 -3.51
CA ILE A 21 -12.29 0.56 -2.43
C ILE A 21 -12.59 -0.23 -1.15
N THR A 22 -11.82 0.03 -0.10
CA THR A 22 -11.91 -0.66 1.20
C THR A 22 -12.55 0.20 2.29
N ASN A 23 -12.65 1.51 2.07
CA ASN A 23 -13.19 2.48 3.03
C ASN A 23 -14.35 3.27 2.41
N SER A 24 -15.50 2.62 2.28
CA SER A 24 -16.71 3.27 1.76
C SER A 24 -17.30 4.39 2.64
N ALA A 25 -16.91 4.45 3.93
CA ALA A 25 -17.36 5.52 4.83
C ALA A 25 -16.63 6.86 4.60
N ASN A 26 -15.45 6.83 3.98
CA ASN A 26 -14.70 8.02 3.62
C ASN A 26 -13.70 7.67 2.50
N ILE A 27 -14.19 7.72 1.28
CA ILE A 27 -13.41 7.35 0.09
C ILE A 27 -12.18 8.23 -0.11
N GLU A 28 -12.23 9.52 0.26
CA GLU A 28 -11.06 10.42 0.18
C GLU A 28 -9.84 9.95 0.98
N LYS A 29 -10.07 9.07 1.96
CA LYS A 29 -9.02 8.46 2.82
C LYS A 29 -8.73 7.02 2.47
N ASP A 30 -9.30 6.51 1.39
CA ASP A 30 -8.99 5.17 0.92
C ASP A 30 -7.63 5.12 0.27
N SER A 31 -6.86 4.07 0.55
CA SER A 31 -5.51 3.90 -0.02
C SER A 31 -5.52 3.78 -1.54
N PHE A 32 -6.61 3.30 -2.13
CA PHE A 32 -6.80 3.29 -3.58
C PHE A 32 -6.64 4.69 -4.18
N VAL A 33 -7.27 5.70 -3.55
CA VAL A 33 -7.24 7.09 -4.05
C VAL A 33 -5.80 7.62 -4.10
N ASP A 34 -5.01 7.34 -3.05
CA ASP A 34 -3.60 7.75 -3.03
C ASP A 34 -2.77 7.03 -4.09
N VAL A 35 -2.96 5.72 -4.23
CA VAL A 35 -2.23 4.91 -5.21
C VAL A 35 -2.54 5.36 -6.63
N ILE A 36 -3.82 5.42 -7.02
CA ILE A 36 -4.19 5.80 -8.39
C ILE A 36 -3.81 7.25 -8.71
N TYR A 37 -3.95 8.17 -7.76
CA TYR A 37 -3.50 9.54 -7.93
C TYR A 37 -1.99 9.62 -8.24
N ASN A 38 -1.18 8.89 -7.47
CA ASN A 38 0.27 8.88 -7.67
C ASN A 38 0.65 8.26 -9.03
N HIS A 39 -0.03 7.19 -9.45
CA HIS A 39 0.19 6.59 -10.76
C HIS A 39 -0.20 7.54 -11.91
N ILE A 40 -1.35 8.21 -11.82
CA ILE A 40 -1.77 9.21 -12.81
C ILE A 40 -0.72 10.32 -12.91
N LYS A 41 -0.32 10.90 -11.77
CA LYS A 41 0.68 11.96 -11.73
C LYS A 41 2.06 11.54 -12.21
N GLY A 42 2.49 10.35 -11.83
CA GLY A 42 3.76 9.81 -12.29
C GLY A 42 3.81 9.53 -13.79
N LEU A 43 2.66 9.21 -14.40
CA LEU A 43 2.56 8.93 -15.83
C LEU A 43 2.37 10.18 -16.70
N GLU A 44 2.05 11.34 -16.16
CA GLU A 44 1.87 12.59 -16.92
C GLU A 44 3.10 12.94 -17.79
N GLN A 45 4.31 12.60 -17.34
CA GLN A 45 5.55 12.83 -18.08
C GLN A 45 5.82 11.82 -19.20
N HIS A 46 5.10 10.69 -19.25
CA HIS A 46 5.36 9.57 -20.15
C HIS A 46 4.40 9.52 -21.35
N GLY A 47 3.35 10.31 -21.36
CA GLY A 47 2.40 10.36 -22.47
C GLY A 47 1.05 10.93 -22.09
N GLU A 48 0.18 11.03 -23.10
CA GLU A 48 -1.17 11.51 -22.93
C GLU A 48 -2.10 10.34 -22.58
N TYR A 49 -2.69 10.40 -21.40
CA TYR A 49 -3.66 9.43 -20.90
C TYR A 49 -4.96 10.11 -20.55
N PHE A 50 -6.06 9.45 -20.85
CA PHE A 50 -7.37 9.80 -20.36
C PHE A 50 -7.89 8.68 -19.45
N TRP A 51 -8.17 9.01 -18.19
CA TRP A 51 -8.53 8.06 -17.18
C TRP A 51 -10.03 8.08 -16.91
N ASN A 52 -10.70 6.98 -17.20
CA ASN A 52 -12.07 6.73 -16.79
C ASN A 52 -12.05 5.95 -15.48
N ILE A 53 -12.51 6.54 -14.37
CA ILE A 53 -12.47 5.92 -13.04
C ILE A 53 -13.89 5.72 -12.55
N ILE A 54 -14.27 4.49 -12.18
CA ILE A 54 -15.58 4.19 -11.62
C ILE A 54 -15.50 4.35 -10.10
N LEU A 55 -16.39 5.17 -9.53
CA LEU A 55 -16.37 5.52 -8.11
C LEU A 55 -17.80 5.51 -7.53
N PRO A 56 -17.99 5.20 -6.23
CA PRO A 56 -19.30 5.29 -5.58
C PRO A 56 -19.75 6.72 -5.35
N GLU A 57 -18.82 7.66 -5.20
CA GLU A 57 -19.04 9.10 -4.99
C GLU A 57 -17.86 9.90 -5.54
N PRO A 58 -18.02 11.22 -5.78
CA PRO A 58 -16.93 12.05 -6.28
C PRO A 58 -15.78 12.15 -5.28
N VAL A 59 -14.55 12.10 -5.81
CA VAL A 59 -13.30 12.22 -5.05
C VAL A 59 -12.56 13.47 -5.48
N LYS A 60 -12.41 14.46 -4.58
CA LYS A 60 -11.78 15.75 -4.87
C LYS A 60 -10.34 15.63 -5.36
N LYS A 61 -9.57 14.74 -4.75
CA LYS A 61 -8.17 14.50 -5.12
C LYS A 61 -8.02 14.03 -6.57
N LEU A 62 -9.04 13.38 -7.14
CA LEU A 62 -9.06 12.88 -8.52
C LEU A 62 -9.72 13.87 -9.50
N ASN A 63 -9.99 15.11 -9.10
CA ASN A 63 -10.45 16.17 -10.00
C ASN A 63 -9.27 16.72 -10.82
N LEU A 64 -8.79 15.92 -11.76
CA LEU A 64 -7.70 16.23 -12.69
C LEU A 64 -8.27 16.44 -14.10
N LEU A 65 -7.59 17.23 -14.94
CA LEU A 65 -8.05 17.56 -16.30
C LEU A 65 -8.23 16.34 -17.20
N ASN A 66 -7.39 15.34 -17.01
CA ASN A 66 -7.39 14.10 -17.79
C ASN A 66 -8.10 12.94 -17.09
N VAL A 67 -8.91 13.21 -16.08
CA VAL A 67 -9.66 12.21 -15.32
C VAL A 67 -11.16 12.48 -15.40
N LYS A 68 -11.90 11.46 -15.83
CA LYS A 68 -13.36 11.43 -15.77
C LYS A 68 -13.81 10.45 -14.70
N GLN A 69 -14.50 10.96 -13.69
CA GLN A 69 -15.08 10.16 -12.63
C GLN A 69 -16.50 9.73 -13.04
N HIS A 70 -16.74 8.43 -13.12
CA HIS A 70 -18.03 7.83 -13.38
C HIS A 70 -18.66 7.41 -12.05
N ILE A 71 -19.66 8.15 -11.62
CA ILE A 71 -20.29 7.91 -10.32
C ILE A 71 -21.35 6.83 -10.46
N LEU A 72 -21.09 5.70 -9.81
CA LEU A 72 -22.02 4.60 -9.69
C LEU A 72 -22.28 4.36 -8.21
N PRO A 73 -23.36 4.89 -7.64
CA PRO A 73 -23.68 4.70 -6.24
C PRO A 73 -23.89 3.22 -5.92
N PHE A 74 -23.08 2.68 -5.04
CA PHE A 74 -23.28 1.35 -4.47
C PHE A 74 -23.06 1.41 -2.96
N SER A 75 -23.91 0.71 -2.22
CA SER A 75 -23.78 0.60 -0.78
C SER A 75 -22.82 -0.55 -0.44
N GLY A 76 -21.85 -0.24 0.42
CA GLY A 76 -20.96 -1.24 0.94
C GLY A 76 -19.61 -1.28 0.21
N ASP A 77 -18.80 -2.19 0.67
CA ASP A 77 -17.46 -2.49 0.24
C ASP A 77 -17.55 -3.38 -1.02
N MET A 78 -17.09 -2.91 -2.17
CA MET A 78 -17.09 -3.69 -3.42
C MET A 78 -16.44 -5.06 -3.24
N ILE A 79 -15.43 -5.15 -2.39
CA ILE A 79 -14.72 -6.38 -2.09
C ILE A 79 -15.64 -7.37 -1.36
N LYS A 80 -16.42 -6.92 -0.39
CA LYS A 80 -17.34 -7.78 0.36
C LYS A 80 -18.50 -8.25 -0.51
N MET A 81 -18.94 -7.43 -1.45
CA MET A 81 -20.09 -7.77 -2.27
C MET A 81 -19.78 -8.83 -3.33
N ARG A 82 -18.58 -8.87 -3.87
CA ARG A 82 -18.17 -9.75 -4.98
C ARG A 82 -19.23 -9.85 -6.12
N THR A 83 -20.18 -8.92 -6.07
CA THR A 83 -21.28 -8.81 -7.00
C THR A 83 -21.23 -7.41 -7.60
N TYR A 84 -20.94 -7.37 -8.87
CA TYR A 84 -20.98 -6.11 -9.60
C TYR A 84 -22.45 -5.78 -9.89
N PRO A 85 -22.94 -4.59 -9.47
CA PRO A 85 -24.31 -4.19 -9.79
C PRO A 85 -24.56 -4.26 -11.29
N PRO A 86 -25.77 -4.58 -11.76
CA PRO A 86 -26.08 -4.60 -13.19
C PRO A 86 -25.71 -3.30 -13.90
N ASP A 87 -25.84 -2.16 -13.21
CA ASP A 87 -25.49 -0.84 -13.75
C ASP A 87 -23.98 -0.66 -13.95
N PHE A 88 -23.13 -1.35 -13.17
CA PHE A 88 -21.68 -1.39 -13.40
C PHE A 88 -21.37 -1.96 -14.79
N ASN A 89 -21.99 -3.08 -15.15
CA ASN A 89 -21.79 -3.69 -16.45
C ASN A 89 -22.37 -2.84 -17.60
N ARG A 90 -23.52 -2.19 -17.39
CA ARG A 90 -24.08 -1.25 -18.37
C ARG A 90 -23.16 -0.06 -18.59
N LEU A 91 -22.59 0.48 -17.51
CA LEU A 91 -21.62 1.56 -17.61
C LEU A 91 -20.42 1.15 -18.45
N LEU A 92 -19.84 -0.03 -18.21
CA LEU A 92 -18.70 -0.55 -18.99
C LEU A 92 -19.01 -0.65 -20.50
N GLU A 93 -20.25 -1.00 -20.87
CA GLU A 93 -20.68 -1.09 -22.28
C GLU A 93 -20.77 0.29 -22.96
N THR A 94 -20.90 1.37 -22.18
CA THR A 94 -21.02 2.75 -22.72
C THR A 94 -19.71 3.51 -22.73
N LEU A 95 -18.66 2.98 -22.10
CA LEU A 95 -17.36 3.63 -22.00
C LEU A 95 -16.44 3.19 -23.14
N GLU A 96 -15.73 4.14 -23.71
CA GLU A 96 -14.63 3.88 -24.63
C GLU A 96 -13.31 3.80 -23.87
N TYR A 97 -12.59 2.71 -24.01
CA TYR A 97 -11.28 2.47 -23.41
C TYR A 97 -10.44 1.54 -24.25
N ASP A 98 -9.13 1.71 -24.18
CA ASP A 98 -8.15 0.93 -24.93
C ASP A 98 -7.51 -0.15 -24.03
N VAL A 99 -7.48 0.11 -22.72
CA VAL A 99 -6.88 -0.77 -21.71
C VAL A 99 -7.62 -0.66 -20.40
N ILE A 100 -7.68 -1.77 -19.66
CA ILE A 100 -8.27 -1.83 -18.33
C ILE A 100 -7.13 -1.91 -17.30
N TYR A 101 -7.16 -1.00 -16.32
CA TYR A 101 -6.27 -1.02 -15.16
C TYR A 101 -7.06 -1.42 -13.92
N SER A 102 -6.97 -2.70 -13.55
CA SER A 102 -7.78 -3.29 -12.47
C SER A 102 -7.03 -3.36 -11.16
N HIS A 103 -7.63 -2.80 -10.11
CA HIS A 103 -7.20 -2.98 -8.73
C HIS A 103 -7.95 -4.11 -8.02
N LEU A 104 -8.93 -4.72 -8.69
CA LEU A 104 -9.66 -5.88 -8.21
C LEU A 104 -9.14 -7.16 -8.87
N PRO A 105 -8.60 -8.12 -8.13
CA PRO A 105 -8.01 -9.32 -8.70
C PRO A 105 -9.05 -10.29 -9.28
N ASP A 106 -10.25 -10.33 -8.74
CA ASP A 106 -11.34 -11.24 -9.16
C ASP A 106 -12.20 -10.70 -10.31
N TRP A 107 -12.22 -9.38 -10.53
CA TRP A 107 -13.06 -8.76 -11.54
C TRP A 107 -12.86 -9.32 -12.96
N PRO A 108 -11.64 -9.59 -13.45
CA PRO A 108 -11.44 -10.09 -14.81
C PRO A 108 -12.21 -11.38 -15.14
N GLN A 109 -12.50 -12.21 -14.16
CA GLN A 109 -13.34 -13.40 -14.34
C GLN A 109 -14.76 -13.04 -14.79
N VAL A 110 -15.32 -11.96 -14.23
CA VAL A 110 -16.69 -11.52 -14.54
C VAL A 110 -16.70 -10.62 -15.78
N GLY A 111 -15.75 -9.69 -15.86
CA GLY A 111 -15.70 -8.68 -16.91
C GLY A 111 -15.43 -9.26 -18.31
N ARG A 112 -14.64 -10.32 -18.38
CA ARG A 112 -14.25 -10.93 -19.65
C ARG A 112 -15.40 -11.56 -20.43
N TYR A 113 -16.44 -12.00 -19.74
CA TYR A 113 -17.61 -12.58 -20.39
C TYR A 113 -18.56 -11.55 -21.02
N LYS A 114 -18.37 -10.26 -20.69
CA LYS A 114 -19.24 -9.19 -21.18
C LYS A 114 -18.59 -8.24 -22.20
N ASN A 115 -17.28 -8.07 -22.12
CA ASN A 115 -16.53 -7.16 -22.99
C ASN A 115 -15.75 -7.98 -24.05
N SER A 116 -15.39 -7.34 -25.15
CA SER A 116 -14.58 -8.01 -26.16
C SER A 116 -13.34 -8.63 -25.52
N PHE A 117 -13.08 -9.89 -25.84
CA PHE A 117 -11.99 -10.70 -25.28
C PHE A 117 -10.59 -10.13 -25.54
N ASP A 118 -10.50 -9.09 -26.38
CA ASP A 118 -9.26 -8.52 -26.85
C ASP A 118 -8.76 -7.34 -26.01
N THR A 119 -9.59 -6.84 -25.05
CA THR A 119 -9.15 -5.74 -24.21
C THR A 119 -8.11 -6.21 -23.21
N LYS A 120 -6.95 -5.55 -23.27
CA LYS A 120 -5.85 -5.79 -22.35
C LYS A 120 -6.21 -5.41 -20.93
N ILE A 121 -5.85 -6.26 -19.96
CA ILE A 121 -6.06 -6.02 -18.55
C ILE A 121 -4.71 -6.02 -17.85
N ILE A 122 -4.42 -4.94 -17.12
CA ILE A 122 -3.26 -4.80 -16.23
C ILE A 122 -3.78 -4.72 -14.81
N GLY A 123 -3.16 -5.43 -13.88
CA GLY A 123 -3.56 -5.46 -12.48
C GLY A 123 -2.59 -4.72 -11.57
N TYR A 124 -3.13 -4.16 -10.47
CA TYR A 124 -2.35 -3.69 -9.34
C TYR A 124 -3.05 -4.08 -8.04
N CYS A 125 -2.57 -5.13 -7.40
CA CYS A 125 -3.18 -5.72 -6.21
C CYS A 125 -2.47 -5.25 -4.94
N HIS A 126 -2.77 -4.02 -4.47
CA HIS A 126 -2.26 -3.52 -3.21
C HIS A 126 -3.04 -4.07 -1.99
N TRP A 127 -4.29 -4.50 -2.19
CA TRP A 127 -5.12 -5.17 -1.19
C TRP A 127 -6.05 -6.20 -1.85
N TRP A 128 -6.14 -7.41 -1.29
CA TRP A 128 -6.96 -8.53 -1.76
C TRP A 128 -7.16 -9.57 -0.65
N GLU A 129 -8.02 -10.56 -0.87
CA GLU A 129 -8.33 -11.56 0.15
C GLU A 129 -7.16 -12.54 0.39
N MET A 130 -6.37 -12.82 -0.63
CA MET A 130 -5.20 -13.71 -0.56
C MET A 130 -3.96 -13.12 0.10
N LYS A 131 -4.00 -11.88 0.55
CA LYS A 131 -2.80 -11.17 1.05
C LYS A 131 -2.08 -11.86 2.21
N SER A 132 -2.76 -12.65 3.01
CA SER A 132 -2.17 -13.38 4.14
C SER A 132 -1.88 -14.85 3.84
N CYS A 133 -2.60 -15.49 2.90
CA CYS A 133 -2.38 -16.87 2.44
C CYS A 133 -2.07 -17.85 3.59
N ASN A 134 -2.85 -17.80 4.65
CA ASN A 134 -2.66 -18.69 5.81
C ASN A 134 -3.82 -19.70 5.92
N ALA A 135 -3.65 -20.71 6.79
CA ALA A 135 -4.64 -21.77 6.95
C ALA A 135 -6.02 -21.27 7.41
N GLU A 136 -6.07 -20.22 8.24
CA GLU A 136 -7.31 -19.61 8.71
C GLU A 136 -8.03 -18.87 7.58
N ASP A 137 -7.30 -18.07 6.79
CA ASP A 137 -7.84 -17.42 5.61
C ASP A 137 -8.37 -18.46 4.60
N ARG A 138 -7.63 -19.54 4.35
CA ARG A 138 -8.06 -20.61 3.47
C ARG A 138 -9.37 -21.23 3.94
N LYS A 139 -9.52 -21.49 5.25
CA LYS A 139 -10.76 -22.01 5.82
C LYS A 139 -11.95 -21.05 5.66
N ASN A 140 -11.72 -19.75 5.83
CA ASN A 140 -12.78 -18.76 5.86
C ASN A 140 -13.08 -18.17 4.46
N LYS A 141 -12.08 -18.18 3.56
CA LYS A 141 -12.12 -17.48 2.26
C LYS A 141 -11.94 -18.43 1.06
N TRP A 142 -12.10 -19.74 1.28
CA TRP A 142 -11.86 -20.78 0.27
C TRP A 142 -12.64 -20.57 -1.05
N ARG A 143 -13.77 -19.86 -0.99
CA ARG A 143 -14.56 -19.54 -2.19
C ARG A 143 -13.92 -18.43 -3.03
N TRP A 144 -13.22 -17.50 -2.40
CA TRP A 144 -12.71 -16.30 -3.05
C TRP A 144 -11.27 -16.45 -3.54
N MET A 145 -10.45 -17.20 -2.80
CA MET A 145 -9.04 -17.35 -3.15
C MET A 145 -8.81 -17.90 -4.57
N PRO A 146 -9.45 -19.02 -4.98
CA PRO A 146 -9.30 -19.49 -6.36
C PRO A 146 -9.89 -18.52 -7.39
N ILE A 147 -10.96 -17.77 -7.06
CA ILE A 147 -11.55 -16.77 -7.98
C ILE A 147 -10.58 -15.61 -8.21
N GLU A 148 -9.89 -15.14 -7.18
CA GLU A 148 -8.85 -14.11 -7.32
C GLU A 148 -7.69 -14.60 -8.20
N LEU A 149 -7.22 -15.84 -8.00
CA LEU A 149 -6.17 -16.43 -8.83
C LEU A 149 -6.59 -16.58 -10.30
N LEU A 150 -7.81 -17.04 -10.53
CA LEU A 150 -8.39 -17.13 -11.88
C LEU A 150 -8.53 -15.75 -12.53
N GLY A 151 -8.90 -14.73 -11.76
CA GLY A 151 -8.97 -13.36 -12.26
C GLY A 151 -7.61 -12.82 -12.67
N ILE A 152 -6.59 -12.99 -11.82
CA ILE A 152 -5.21 -12.61 -12.12
C ILE A 152 -4.71 -13.32 -13.38
N SER A 153 -5.02 -14.60 -13.56
CA SER A 153 -4.60 -15.36 -14.74
C SER A 153 -5.16 -14.84 -16.07
N GLN A 154 -6.12 -13.91 -16.03
CA GLN A 154 -6.67 -13.20 -17.19
C GLN A 154 -5.96 -11.88 -17.49
N MET A 155 -5.08 -11.44 -16.62
CA MET A 155 -4.31 -10.21 -16.79
C MET A 155 -3.05 -10.47 -17.62
N GLU A 156 -2.55 -9.45 -18.30
CA GLU A 156 -1.25 -9.53 -18.98
C GLU A 156 -0.11 -9.39 -17.96
N THR A 157 -0.31 -8.54 -16.98
CA THR A 157 0.62 -8.29 -15.87
C THR A 157 -0.19 -7.88 -14.65
N CYS A 158 0.21 -8.36 -13.48
CA CYS A 158 -0.38 -7.96 -12.21
C CYS A 158 0.73 -7.60 -11.21
N TYR A 159 0.72 -6.36 -10.75
CA TYR A 159 1.70 -5.85 -9.80
C TYR A 159 1.28 -6.18 -8.37
N LEU A 160 2.25 -6.64 -7.57
CA LEU A 160 2.16 -6.92 -6.14
C LEU A 160 3.17 -6.10 -5.35
N ASN A 161 2.90 -5.86 -4.07
CA ASN A 161 3.74 -4.96 -3.28
C ASN A 161 5.05 -5.58 -2.78
N THR A 162 5.13 -6.90 -2.61
CA THR A 162 6.31 -7.56 -2.04
C THR A 162 6.59 -8.92 -2.69
N GLN A 163 7.84 -9.32 -2.71
CA GLN A 163 8.25 -10.66 -3.12
C GLN A 163 7.71 -11.73 -2.15
N ASP A 164 7.68 -11.42 -0.84
CA ASP A 164 7.07 -12.30 0.16
C ASP A 164 5.60 -12.59 -0.18
N GLN A 165 4.85 -11.56 -0.59
CA GLN A 165 3.47 -11.72 -1.03
C GLN A 165 3.37 -12.56 -2.31
N LYS A 166 4.22 -12.32 -3.31
CA LYS A 166 4.27 -13.12 -4.54
C LYS A 166 4.53 -14.61 -4.22
N ASN A 167 5.54 -14.88 -3.41
CA ASN A 167 5.88 -16.25 -3.03
C ASN A 167 4.71 -16.98 -2.35
N ARG A 168 4.03 -16.31 -1.41
CA ARG A 168 2.87 -16.89 -0.70
C ARG A 168 1.69 -17.14 -1.63
N VAL A 169 1.45 -16.26 -2.58
CA VAL A 169 0.42 -16.45 -3.60
C VAL A 169 0.68 -17.66 -4.47
N LEU A 170 1.93 -17.84 -4.89
CA LEU A 170 2.33 -18.99 -5.69
C LEU A 170 2.28 -20.30 -4.88
N GLU A 171 2.69 -20.28 -3.61
CA GLU A 171 2.54 -21.42 -2.70
C GLU A 171 1.06 -21.79 -2.49
N GLU A 172 0.20 -20.79 -2.29
CA GLU A 172 -1.24 -21.05 -2.15
C GLU A 172 -1.85 -21.54 -3.46
N ALA A 173 -1.42 -21.01 -4.60
CA ALA A 173 -1.92 -21.45 -5.91
C ALA A 173 -1.67 -22.94 -6.18
N LYS A 174 -0.57 -23.51 -5.69
CA LYS A 174 -0.26 -24.95 -5.80
C LYS A 174 -1.29 -25.86 -5.10
N ILE A 175 -2.04 -25.32 -4.15
CA ILE A 175 -3.10 -26.07 -3.45
C ILE A 175 -4.35 -26.21 -4.32
N TRP A 176 -4.60 -25.24 -5.20
CA TRP A 176 -5.83 -25.12 -5.97
C TRP A 176 -5.65 -25.55 -7.43
N PHE A 177 -4.44 -25.42 -7.99
CA PHE A 177 -4.18 -25.54 -9.41
C PHE A 177 -2.92 -26.36 -9.69
N ASN A 178 -2.78 -26.80 -10.94
CA ASN A 178 -1.62 -27.54 -11.41
C ASN A 178 -0.39 -26.62 -11.64
N ASP A 179 0.76 -27.23 -11.87
CA ASP A 179 2.04 -26.53 -12.03
C ASP A 179 2.05 -25.60 -13.25
N GLU A 180 1.36 -25.92 -14.33
CA GLU A 180 1.26 -25.08 -15.52
C GLU A 180 0.55 -23.76 -15.21
N PHE A 181 -0.54 -23.82 -14.45
CA PHE A 181 -1.24 -22.62 -14.01
C PHE A 181 -0.40 -21.79 -13.04
N VAL A 182 0.31 -22.43 -12.11
CA VAL A 182 1.21 -21.74 -11.17
C VAL A 182 2.34 -21.03 -11.92
N LYS A 183 2.92 -21.67 -12.94
CA LYS A 183 3.92 -21.04 -13.81
C LYS A 183 3.35 -19.84 -14.55
N LYS A 184 2.16 -19.96 -15.12
CA LYS A 184 1.47 -18.82 -15.75
C LYS A 184 1.28 -17.65 -14.79
N LEU A 185 0.88 -17.92 -13.55
CA LEU A 185 0.77 -16.88 -12.53
C LEU A 185 2.12 -16.22 -12.20
N ASP A 186 3.19 -17.01 -12.09
CA ASP A 186 4.53 -16.49 -11.82
C ASP A 186 5.01 -15.52 -12.91
N ASP A 187 4.73 -15.85 -14.18
CA ASP A 187 5.04 -14.99 -15.33
C ASP A 187 4.24 -13.68 -15.34
N ILE A 188 2.99 -13.70 -14.83
CA ILE A 188 2.09 -12.54 -14.77
C ILE A 188 2.42 -11.62 -13.58
N LEU A 189 2.79 -12.21 -12.44
CA LEU A 189 3.00 -11.49 -11.18
C LEU A 189 4.34 -10.78 -11.15
N VAL A 190 4.30 -9.46 -11.07
CA VAL A 190 5.48 -8.59 -10.98
C VAL A 190 5.49 -7.87 -9.64
N VAL A 191 6.63 -7.87 -8.97
CA VAL A 191 6.79 -7.15 -7.70
C VAL A 191 7.04 -5.67 -7.98
N TRP A 192 6.15 -4.84 -7.46
CA TRP A 192 6.30 -3.39 -7.42
C TRP A 192 6.25 -2.94 -5.96
N ASN A 193 7.41 -2.83 -5.33
CA ASN A 193 7.50 -2.24 -4.00
C ASN A 193 6.91 -0.84 -4.04
N LEU A 194 5.98 -0.55 -3.13
CA LEU A 194 5.26 0.71 -3.14
C LEU A 194 6.25 1.87 -3.04
N GLY A 195 6.33 2.65 -4.09
CA GLY A 195 7.27 3.73 -4.19
C GLY A 195 6.93 4.91 -3.32
N LEU A 196 7.88 5.81 -3.20
CA LEU A 196 7.76 7.02 -2.41
C LEU A 196 7.84 8.24 -3.31
N PRO A 197 6.93 9.21 -3.17
CA PRO A 197 7.08 10.47 -3.88
C PRO A 197 8.38 11.16 -3.46
N LYS A 198 9.32 11.33 -4.41
CA LYS A 198 10.65 11.89 -4.14
C LYS A 198 10.59 13.23 -3.40
N GLN A 199 9.61 14.07 -3.73
CA GLN A 199 9.39 15.37 -3.10
C GLN A 199 9.01 15.29 -1.61
N ASN A 200 8.64 14.12 -1.11
CA ASN A 200 8.29 13.90 0.30
C ASN A 200 9.48 13.37 1.12
N VAL A 201 10.57 12.99 0.47
CA VAL A 201 11.79 12.53 1.15
C VAL A 201 12.58 13.77 1.59
N ILE A 202 12.84 13.89 2.89
CA ILE A 202 13.66 14.98 3.42
C ILE A 202 15.13 14.75 3.09
N GLU A 203 15.89 15.83 2.94
CA GLU A 203 17.35 15.75 2.73
C GLU A 203 18.08 15.46 4.04
N LEU A 204 17.68 16.11 5.11
CA LEU A 204 18.21 15.93 6.46
C LEU A 204 17.10 16.11 7.48
N ALA A 205 17.15 15.37 8.58
CA ALA A 205 16.25 15.60 9.70
C ALA A 205 16.61 16.96 10.35
N SER A 206 15.71 17.93 10.22
CA SER A 206 15.90 19.30 10.70
C SER A 206 15.45 19.51 12.14
N GLU A 207 14.62 18.62 12.67
CA GLU A 207 14.01 18.75 13.98
C GLU A 207 14.88 18.16 15.08
N GLU A 208 14.87 18.81 16.24
CA GLU A 208 15.52 18.26 17.44
C GLU A 208 14.85 16.94 17.84
N LYS A 209 15.66 15.89 17.96
CA LYS A 209 15.15 14.57 18.35
C LYS A 209 14.85 14.50 19.84
N ARG A 210 13.73 13.91 20.15
CA ARG A 210 13.24 13.65 21.51
C ARG A 210 13.17 12.15 21.76
N ASN A 211 13.23 11.73 23.00
CA ASN A 211 13.06 10.33 23.38
C ASN A 211 11.60 9.87 23.16
N ILE A 212 11.15 9.92 21.88
CA ILE A 212 9.83 9.47 21.43
C ILE A 212 10.02 8.23 20.60
N ILE A 213 9.35 7.15 20.99
CA ILE A 213 9.20 5.92 20.23
C ILE A 213 7.87 5.99 19.48
N VAL A 214 7.84 5.87 18.17
CA VAL A 214 6.59 5.93 17.41
C VAL A 214 6.09 4.54 16.98
N PHE A 215 4.80 4.31 17.19
CA PHE A 215 4.05 3.23 16.57
C PHE A 215 2.96 3.83 15.69
N ASN A 216 3.29 4.14 14.44
CA ASN A 216 2.43 4.87 13.53
C ASN A 216 1.47 4.00 12.70
N HIS A 217 1.25 2.76 13.14
CA HIS A 217 0.19 1.89 12.63
C HIS A 217 -1.15 2.09 13.35
N ARG A 218 -2.20 1.52 12.75
CA ARG A 218 -3.47 1.32 13.46
C ARG A 218 -3.20 0.50 14.74
N ALA A 219 -3.74 0.97 15.86
CA ALA A 219 -3.67 0.24 17.14
C ALA A 219 -4.62 -0.98 17.10
N ALA A 220 -4.24 -2.01 16.37
CA ALA A 220 -5.05 -3.21 16.14
C ALA A 220 -4.21 -4.48 16.30
N ALA A 221 -4.87 -5.57 16.71
CA ALA A 221 -4.21 -6.85 16.98
C ALA A 221 -3.43 -7.39 15.78
N TYR A 222 -4.00 -7.30 14.57
CA TYR A 222 -3.34 -7.75 13.33
C TYR A 222 -2.11 -6.93 12.95
N LYS A 223 -1.90 -5.75 13.56
CA LYS A 223 -0.70 -4.92 13.45
C LYS A 223 0.28 -5.13 14.60
N GLY A 224 -0.02 -6.05 15.51
CA GLY A 224 0.83 -6.39 16.66
C GLY A 224 0.78 -5.36 17.80
N TYR A 225 -0.20 -4.43 17.81
CA TYR A 225 -0.29 -3.39 18.85
C TYR A 225 -0.31 -3.92 20.27
N PRO A 226 -1.10 -4.96 20.63
CA PRO A 226 -1.09 -5.49 22.01
C PRO A 226 0.28 -6.01 22.44
N THR A 227 1.01 -6.66 21.54
CA THR A 227 2.37 -7.12 21.80
C THR A 227 3.34 -5.94 21.95
N PHE A 228 3.19 -4.91 21.11
CA PHE A 228 4.00 -3.69 21.20
C PHE A 228 3.83 -3.02 22.57
N ILE A 229 2.59 -2.81 23.03
CA ILE A 229 2.32 -2.16 24.33
C ILE A 229 2.94 -2.97 25.46
N LYS A 230 2.72 -4.28 25.49
CA LYS A 230 3.32 -5.15 26.51
C LYS A 230 4.85 -5.05 26.56
N LEU A 231 5.51 -4.98 25.40
CA LEU A 231 6.97 -4.79 25.32
C LEU A 231 7.39 -3.42 25.85
N MET A 232 6.61 -2.36 25.57
CA MET A 232 6.91 -1.03 26.07
C MET A 232 6.66 -0.89 27.59
N GLU A 233 5.66 -1.57 28.14
CA GLU A 233 5.46 -1.69 29.60
C GLU A 233 6.67 -2.32 30.28
N GLU A 234 7.12 -3.49 29.79
CA GLU A 234 8.31 -4.16 30.31
C GLU A 234 9.59 -3.30 30.13
N TYR A 235 9.69 -2.55 29.04
CA TYR A 235 10.84 -1.66 28.80
C TYR A 235 10.82 -0.47 29.77
N ARG A 236 9.63 0.04 30.16
CA ARG A 236 9.50 1.12 31.15
C ARG A 236 9.88 0.72 32.58
N GLU A 237 9.86 -0.56 32.93
CA GLU A 237 10.41 -1.02 34.20
C GLU A 237 11.93 -0.78 34.30
N ARG A 238 12.61 -0.71 33.16
CA ARG A 238 14.07 -0.50 33.06
C ARG A 238 14.43 0.98 32.87
N ARG A 239 13.59 1.72 32.14
CA ARG A 239 13.88 3.07 31.68
C ARG A 239 12.60 3.91 31.54
N GLN A 240 12.56 5.12 32.11
CA GLN A 240 11.36 5.95 32.16
C GLN A 240 11.46 7.28 31.40
N ASP A 241 12.60 7.62 30.80
CA ASP A 241 12.88 8.89 30.14
C ASP A 241 12.43 8.94 28.67
N PHE A 242 11.44 8.16 28.29
CA PHE A 242 10.85 8.17 26.95
C PHE A 242 9.32 8.24 26.99
N SER A 243 8.72 8.67 25.90
CA SER A 243 7.30 8.59 25.61
C SER A 243 7.04 7.74 24.36
N VAL A 244 5.81 7.26 24.20
CA VAL A 244 5.37 6.53 23.01
C VAL A 244 4.30 7.34 22.30
N TRP A 245 4.44 7.50 20.99
CA TRP A 245 3.43 8.15 20.16
C TRP A 245 2.70 7.15 19.26
N VAL A 246 1.37 7.10 19.40
CA VAL A 246 0.48 6.19 18.66
C VAL A 246 -0.62 7.01 17.97
N PRO A 247 -0.36 7.69 16.85
CA PRO A 247 -1.30 8.64 16.21
C PRO A 247 -2.60 8.01 15.73
N GLN A 248 -2.68 6.69 15.63
CA GLN A 248 -3.87 5.98 15.16
C GLN A 248 -4.56 5.16 16.28
N LEU A 249 -4.26 5.45 17.54
CA LEU A 249 -5.00 4.92 18.67
C LEU A 249 -6.41 5.51 18.69
N LYS A 250 -7.40 4.65 18.89
CA LYS A 250 -8.80 5.06 19.10
C LYS A 250 -9.10 5.07 20.58
N GLY A 251 -9.68 6.17 21.06
CA GLY A 251 -10.00 6.34 22.48
C GLY A 251 -8.86 6.93 23.31
N THR A 252 -9.01 6.88 24.62
CA THR A 252 -8.03 7.40 25.57
C THR A 252 -6.90 6.38 25.77
N PRO A 253 -5.62 6.80 25.78
CA PRO A 253 -4.50 5.92 26.09
C PRO A 253 -4.65 5.29 27.48
N GLU A 254 -4.27 4.02 27.60
CA GLU A 254 -4.29 3.30 28.90
C GLU A 254 -3.20 3.82 29.87
N HIS A 255 -2.17 4.47 29.33
CA HIS A 255 -1.02 4.95 30.09
C HIS A 255 -0.70 6.42 29.79
N SER A 256 -0.30 7.19 30.80
CA SER A 256 0.05 8.61 30.68
C SER A 256 1.30 8.88 29.81
N TRP A 257 2.13 7.89 29.59
CA TRP A 257 3.33 7.98 28.73
C TRP A 257 3.03 7.70 27.26
N ILE A 258 1.78 7.39 26.90
CA ILE A 258 1.32 7.22 25.53
C ILE A 258 0.65 8.52 25.07
N ASP A 259 1.18 9.12 24.02
CA ASP A 259 0.55 10.20 23.27
C ASP A 259 -0.23 9.63 22.08
N SER A 260 -1.53 9.92 22.01
CA SER A 260 -2.40 9.52 20.89
C SER A 260 -2.83 10.68 20.02
N THR A 261 -2.12 11.82 20.09
CA THR A 261 -2.44 13.02 19.30
C THR A 261 -2.40 12.70 17.82
N LYS A 262 -3.55 12.92 17.17
CA LYS A 262 -3.70 12.78 15.74
C LYS A 262 -3.45 14.11 15.07
N LEU A 263 -2.51 14.14 14.14
CA LEU A 263 -2.05 15.35 13.47
C LEU A 263 -2.46 15.37 11.98
N PRO A 264 -2.66 16.56 11.37
CA PRO A 264 -2.69 16.73 9.94
C PRO A 264 -1.38 16.22 9.29
N LYS A 265 -1.41 15.88 7.99
CA LYS A 265 -0.30 15.16 7.34
C LYS A 265 1.05 15.88 7.45
N HIS A 266 1.09 17.19 7.28
CA HIS A 266 2.34 17.97 7.37
C HIS A 266 2.90 18.02 8.80
N GLU A 267 2.04 18.21 9.82
CA GLU A 267 2.43 18.17 11.23
C GLU A 267 2.84 16.74 11.66
N TYR A 268 2.17 15.73 11.12
CA TYR A 268 2.51 14.33 11.33
C TYR A 268 3.94 14.03 10.86
N TYR A 269 4.33 14.53 9.69
CA TYR A 269 5.71 14.37 9.20
C TYR A 269 6.72 15.12 10.07
N GLY A 270 6.43 16.38 10.46
CA GLY A 270 7.27 17.11 11.42
C GLY A 270 7.41 16.37 12.77
N ARG A 271 6.33 15.76 13.26
CA ARG A 271 6.39 14.96 14.48
C ARG A 271 7.20 13.66 14.31
N LEU A 272 7.15 13.00 13.15
CA LEU A 272 8.03 11.86 12.86
C LEU A 272 9.49 12.27 12.95
N GLN A 273 9.87 13.44 12.40
CA GLN A 273 11.23 13.95 12.47
C GLN A 273 11.72 14.17 13.90
N GLN A 274 10.83 14.43 14.87
CA GLN A 274 11.15 14.56 16.29
C GLN A 274 11.32 13.19 17.00
N CYS A 275 10.82 12.10 16.41
CA CYS A 275 10.94 10.77 17.02
C CYS A 275 12.36 10.22 16.83
N LYS A 276 12.95 9.66 17.89
CA LYS A 276 14.26 8.97 17.80
C LYS A 276 14.15 7.64 17.06
N VAL A 277 13.02 6.94 17.16
CA VAL A 277 12.85 5.62 16.56
C VAL A 277 11.38 5.27 16.35
N GLY A 278 11.11 4.50 15.29
CA GLY A 278 9.83 3.83 15.07
C GLY A 278 9.94 2.32 15.26
N ILE A 279 8.85 1.69 15.67
CA ILE A 279 8.80 0.23 15.82
C ILE A 279 7.71 -0.34 14.94
N GLN A 280 8.05 -1.39 14.18
CA GLN A 280 7.11 -2.18 13.40
C GLN A 280 7.03 -3.60 13.93
N MET A 281 5.85 -3.97 14.38
CA MET A 281 5.58 -5.34 14.80
C MET A 281 5.20 -6.21 13.58
N ARG A 282 5.46 -7.51 13.67
CA ARG A 282 5.10 -8.46 12.61
C ARG A 282 3.59 -8.39 12.35
N GLN A 283 3.25 -8.17 11.09
CA GLN A 283 1.86 -8.15 10.62
C GLN A 283 1.44 -9.54 10.15
N THR A 284 0.17 -9.86 10.32
CA THR A 284 -0.38 -11.12 9.80
C THR A 284 -0.72 -11.06 8.31
N ASN A 285 -0.76 -9.88 7.72
CA ASN A 285 -1.15 -9.67 6.33
C ASN A 285 0.01 -9.43 5.34
N TYR A 286 1.24 -9.54 5.77
CA TYR A 286 2.49 -9.57 4.97
C TYR A 286 2.60 -8.54 3.83
N GLY A 287 1.78 -7.50 3.85
CA GLY A 287 1.79 -6.45 2.85
C GLY A 287 2.82 -5.36 3.16
N TRP A 288 3.03 -4.48 2.19
CA TRP A 288 3.88 -3.30 2.34
C TRP A 288 3.43 -2.40 3.50
N SER A 289 4.37 -1.84 4.24
CA SER A 289 4.08 -0.95 5.37
C SER A 289 4.33 0.51 5.00
N VAL A 290 3.26 1.22 4.66
CA VAL A 290 3.32 2.69 4.45
C VAL A 290 3.81 3.41 5.72
N SER A 291 3.45 2.91 6.90
CA SER A 291 3.94 3.49 8.16
C SER A 291 5.46 3.42 8.32
N ALA A 292 6.08 2.31 7.87
CA ALA A 292 7.54 2.20 7.86
C ALA A 292 8.15 3.20 6.89
N THR A 293 7.62 3.28 5.66
CA THR A 293 8.15 4.19 4.65
C THR A 293 7.94 5.66 5.01
N ASP A 294 6.85 6.00 5.70
CA ASP A 294 6.67 7.36 6.27
C ASP A 294 7.82 7.71 7.24
N CYS A 295 8.23 6.77 8.09
CA CYS A 295 9.38 6.97 8.97
C CYS A 295 10.68 7.14 8.19
N LEU A 296 10.96 6.27 7.21
CA LEU A 296 12.17 6.36 6.38
C LEU A 296 12.26 7.71 5.65
N MET A 297 11.15 8.17 5.05
CA MET A 297 11.10 9.47 4.36
C MET A 297 11.43 10.65 5.28
N ASN A 298 11.14 10.52 6.55
CA ASN A 298 11.32 11.58 7.56
C ASN A 298 12.55 11.35 8.43
N GLY A 299 13.48 10.49 8.03
CA GLY A 299 14.72 10.24 8.75
C GLY A 299 14.50 9.70 10.17
N THR A 300 13.41 8.94 10.37
CA THR A 300 13.16 8.27 11.64
C THR A 300 13.62 6.82 11.52
N PRO A 301 14.68 6.42 12.22
CA PRO A 301 15.18 5.05 12.21
C PRO A 301 14.10 4.06 12.63
N MET A 302 14.10 2.88 12.01
CA MET A 302 13.09 1.86 12.29
C MET A 302 13.70 0.62 12.90
N ILE A 303 12.99 0.05 13.87
CA ILE A 303 13.24 -1.30 14.40
C ILE A 303 12.06 -2.19 14.00
N TYR A 304 12.35 -3.32 13.39
CA TYR A 304 11.36 -4.24 12.85
C TYR A 304 11.36 -5.56 13.62
N GLN A 305 10.19 -6.08 13.97
CA GLN A 305 10.10 -7.50 14.28
C GLN A 305 10.35 -8.30 13.00
N GLU A 306 11.28 -9.26 13.03
CA GLU A 306 11.76 -9.96 11.85
C GLU A 306 10.64 -10.50 10.95
N SER A 307 10.66 -10.10 9.69
CA SER A 307 9.71 -10.51 8.66
C SER A 307 10.29 -10.22 7.28
N LEU A 308 10.07 -11.09 6.30
CA LEU A 308 10.56 -10.92 4.93
C LEU A 308 10.07 -9.61 4.29
N CYS A 309 8.81 -9.24 4.49
CA CYS A 309 8.29 -8.00 3.93
C CYS A 309 8.99 -6.75 4.48
N TYR A 310 9.49 -6.76 5.71
CA TYR A 310 10.26 -5.64 6.26
C TYR A 310 11.70 -5.63 5.75
N GLN A 311 12.28 -6.79 5.49
CA GLN A 311 13.59 -6.90 4.84
C GLN A 311 13.56 -6.37 3.39
N GLU A 312 12.44 -6.45 2.71
CA GLU A 312 12.26 -5.80 1.40
C GLU A 312 12.15 -4.28 1.52
N ILE A 313 11.49 -3.77 2.58
CA ILE A 313 11.38 -2.33 2.83
C ILE A 313 12.75 -1.73 3.17
N GLU A 314 13.48 -2.33 4.08
CA GLU A 314 14.79 -1.86 4.56
C GLU A 314 15.74 -3.06 4.75
N PRO A 315 16.45 -3.54 3.69
CA PRO A 315 17.30 -4.73 3.75
C PRO A 315 18.37 -4.66 4.83
N ASN A 316 18.90 -3.48 5.10
CA ASN A 316 19.91 -3.20 6.13
C ASN A 316 19.30 -2.60 7.41
N GLY A 317 18.00 -2.85 7.64
CA GLY A 317 17.25 -2.38 8.80
C GLY A 317 17.68 -3.03 10.12
N LEU A 318 17.12 -2.57 11.20
CA LEU A 318 17.29 -3.16 12.53
C LEU A 318 16.19 -4.19 12.77
N PHE A 319 16.56 -5.46 12.87
CA PHE A 319 15.61 -6.55 13.05
C PHE A 319 15.76 -7.22 14.40
N PHE A 320 14.68 -7.40 15.11
CA PHE A 320 14.65 -8.17 16.36
C PHE A 320 13.78 -9.42 16.22
N LYS A 321 14.21 -10.45 16.92
CA LYS A 321 13.48 -11.71 17.07
C LYS A 321 13.00 -11.91 18.50
N PHE A 322 13.82 -11.52 19.46
CA PHE A 322 13.55 -11.62 20.89
C PHE A 322 13.45 -10.22 21.52
N LYS A 323 12.72 -10.11 22.64
CA LYS A 323 12.57 -8.83 23.36
C LYS A 323 13.91 -8.24 23.81
N LYS A 324 14.89 -9.07 24.13
CA LYS A 324 16.23 -8.63 24.51
C LYS A 324 16.88 -7.82 23.39
N ASP A 325 16.82 -8.31 22.17
CA ASP A 325 17.41 -7.64 20.99
C ASP A 325 16.74 -6.26 20.78
N LEU A 326 15.40 -6.20 20.91
CA LEU A 326 14.64 -4.94 20.82
C LEU A 326 15.13 -3.93 21.87
N PHE A 327 15.28 -4.36 23.12
CA PHE A 327 15.66 -3.45 24.20
C PHE A 327 17.09 -2.94 24.04
N GLU A 328 18.03 -3.79 23.62
CA GLU A 328 19.42 -3.39 23.32
C GLU A 328 19.48 -2.38 22.16
N MET A 329 18.67 -2.58 21.10
CA MET A 329 18.57 -1.64 19.98
C MET A 329 17.97 -0.31 20.41
N LEU A 330 16.92 -0.34 21.26
CA LEU A 330 16.31 0.87 21.81
C LEU A 330 17.30 1.65 22.67
N ASP A 331 17.97 0.99 23.63
CA ASP A 331 18.99 1.63 24.47
C ASP A 331 20.04 2.32 23.59
N LYS A 332 20.55 1.63 22.57
CA LYS A 332 21.56 2.18 21.68
C LYS A 332 21.09 3.39 20.90
N ILE A 333 19.85 3.38 20.33
CA ILE A 333 19.31 4.51 19.57
C ILE A 333 19.01 5.70 20.49
N LEU A 334 18.50 5.44 21.71
CA LEU A 334 18.11 6.49 22.62
C LEU A 334 19.31 7.20 23.25
N ASP A 335 20.43 6.48 23.49
CA ASP A 335 21.58 6.98 24.23
C ASP A 335 22.78 7.37 23.35
N ASP A 336 22.97 6.76 22.17
CA ASP A 336 24.07 7.05 21.27
C ASP A 336 23.61 7.88 20.06
N ASP A 337 23.79 9.20 20.17
CA ASP A 337 23.41 10.14 19.12
C ASP A 337 24.16 9.93 17.80
N ASN A 338 25.41 9.45 17.84
CA ASN A 338 26.18 9.18 16.62
C ASN A 338 25.61 7.94 15.88
N TYR A 339 25.32 6.89 16.64
CA TYR A 339 24.67 5.70 16.09
C TYR A 339 23.30 6.05 15.52
N ARG A 340 22.48 6.81 16.23
CA ARG A 340 21.18 7.26 15.76
C ARG A 340 21.28 8.04 14.46
N LYS A 341 22.17 9.04 14.38
CA LYS A 341 22.41 9.84 13.16
C LYS A 341 22.83 8.99 11.96
N ASP A 342 23.71 8.00 12.16
CA ASP A 342 24.06 7.04 11.11
C ASP A 342 22.81 6.30 10.60
N ARG A 343 21.93 5.88 11.51
CA ARG A 343 20.69 5.21 11.15
C ARG A 343 19.69 6.13 10.43
N GLU A 344 19.60 7.41 10.81
CA GLU A 344 18.79 8.43 10.13
C GLU A 344 19.23 8.62 8.66
N ILE A 345 20.52 8.74 8.44
CA ILE A 345 21.09 8.86 7.08
C ILE A 345 20.76 7.61 6.25
N LYS A 346 20.90 6.44 6.81
CA LYS A 346 20.55 5.17 6.12
C LYS A 346 19.06 5.08 5.79
N SER A 347 18.19 5.54 6.69
CA SER A 347 16.76 5.57 6.46
C SER A 347 16.38 6.50 5.29
N ILE A 348 16.96 7.71 5.24
CA ILE A 348 16.75 8.67 4.15
C ILE A 348 17.29 8.09 2.83
N ALA A 349 18.51 7.54 2.84
CA ALA A 349 19.11 6.91 1.65
C ALA A 349 18.20 5.80 1.10
N ARG A 350 17.65 4.96 1.99
CA ARG A 350 16.71 3.91 1.58
C ARG A 350 15.42 4.48 1.00
N ALA A 351 14.87 5.56 1.57
CA ALA A 351 13.70 6.23 1.03
C ALA A 351 13.95 6.77 -0.38
N LEU A 352 15.13 7.33 -0.66
CA LEU A 352 15.54 7.79 -2.00
C LEU A 352 15.60 6.62 -2.99
N GLU A 353 16.22 5.50 -2.63
CA GLU A 353 16.25 4.29 -3.47
C GLU A 353 14.82 3.80 -3.82
N LEU A 354 13.91 3.80 -2.85
CA LEU A 354 12.52 3.42 -3.09
C LEU A 354 11.82 4.40 -4.04
N SER A 355 12.14 5.70 -3.96
CA SER A 355 11.58 6.69 -4.87
C SER A 355 12.11 6.54 -6.31
N GLU A 356 13.35 6.13 -6.50
CA GLU A 356 13.91 5.83 -7.81
C GLU A 356 13.28 4.56 -8.42
N ASN A 357 13.03 3.55 -7.58
CA ASN A 357 12.33 2.34 -8.03
C ASN A 357 10.91 2.64 -8.51
N GLU A 358 10.21 3.59 -7.86
CA GLU A 358 8.90 4.04 -8.32
C GLU A 358 8.94 4.59 -9.75
N GLY A 359 9.93 5.42 -10.07
CA GLY A 359 10.11 5.94 -11.43
C GLY A 359 10.27 4.83 -12.47
N LYS A 360 11.11 3.82 -12.19
CA LYS A 360 11.31 2.66 -13.08
C LYS A 360 10.02 1.84 -13.26
N MET A 361 9.27 1.66 -12.19
CA MET A 361 8.02 0.89 -12.26
C MET A 361 6.92 1.65 -13.01
N LEU A 362 6.84 2.97 -12.86
CA LEU A 362 5.95 3.82 -13.65
C LEU A 362 6.29 3.77 -15.15
N GLU A 363 7.58 3.73 -15.50
CA GLU A 363 8.01 3.53 -16.90
C GLU A 363 7.55 2.17 -17.43
N GLN A 364 7.69 1.10 -16.66
CA GLN A 364 7.17 -0.23 -17.03
C GLN A 364 5.65 -0.22 -17.20
N LEU A 365 4.93 0.41 -16.28
CA LEU A 365 3.47 0.56 -16.40
C LEU A 365 3.10 1.34 -17.67
N ASN A 366 3.82 2.43 -17.98
CA ASN A 366 3.64 3.19 -19.22
C ASN A 366 3.78 2.29 -20.47
N ILE A 367 4.84 1.48 -20.54
CA ILE A 367 5.04 0.53 -21.64
C ILE A 367 3.85 -0.42 -21.73
N LYS A 368 3.40 -0.96 -20.60
CA LYS A 368 2.26 -1.89 -20.55
C LYS A 368 0.94 -1.23 -20.96
N LEU A 369 0.70 0.00 -20.58
CA LEU A 369 -0.52 0.72 -20.94
C LEU A 369 -0.55 1.11 -22.44
N LYS A 370 0.60 1.35 -23.06
CA LYS A 370 0.71 1.74 -24.49
C LYS A 370 0.70 0.54 -25.46
N ALA A 371 1.27 -0.58 -25.05
CA ALA A 371 1.30 -1.79 -25.88
C ALA A 371 -0.10 -2.39 -26.05
#